data_42b3b5bf9b96db49bd9bcf9b19b6c81f
#
_entry.id   42b3b5bf9b96db49bd9bcf9b19b6c81f
#
_cell.length_a   1.000
_cell.length_b   1.000
_cell.length_c   1.000
_cell.angle_alpha   90.00
_cell.angle_beta   90.00
_cell.angle_gamma   90.00
#
_symmetry.space_group_name_H-M   'P 1'
#
loop_
_entity.id
_entity.type
_entity.pdbx_description
1 polymer ?
#
loop_
_entity_poly.entity_id
_entity_poly.type
_entity_poly.pdbx_seq_one_letter_code
_entity_poly.pdbx_strand_id
1 'polypeptide(L)'
;MDVDVEDVLSAAATKWNFHRYTPGVGVGGHCIPVDPYYMIQRAADVGVPAGLITAARAVNRSMPSHVAGVITDLMWSSGVPAGEAKVLLLGWSYKAEVGDPRETPAEPLAATLISKNITVGAWDCLLYTSDAADEW
;
A
#
# COMPACT_ATOMS: atom_id res chain seq x y z
N MET A 1 6.87 -10.86 18.04
CA MET A 1 7.16 -9.79 19.01
C MET A 1 5.81 -9.13 19.28
N ASP A 2 5.38 -9.17 20.52
CA ASP A 2 4.03 -8.71 20.92
C ASP A 2 4.13 -7.25 21.37
N VAL A 3 4.33 -6.35 20.41
CA VAL A 3 4.48 -4.91 20.63
C VAL A 3 3.52 -4.19 19.71
N ASP A 4 2.65 -3.37 20.28
CA ASP A 4 1.73 -2.53 19.51
C ASP A 4 2.51 -1.40 18.82
N VAL A 5 2.36 -1.29 17.51
CA VAL A 5 3.02 -0.27 16.71
C VAL A 5 2.56 1.15 17.09
N GLU A 6 1.31 1.32 17.53
CA GLU A 6 0.79 2.61 17.96
C GLU A 6 1.46 3.10 19.25
N ASP A 7 1.75 2.20 20.19
CA ASP A 7 2.52 2.52 21.40
C ASP A 7 3.94 2.95 21.04
N VAL A 8 4.58 2.24 20.10
CA VAL A 8 5.92 2.60 19.60
C VAL A 8 5.92 3.98 18.96
N LEU A 9 4.96 4.23 18.06
CA LEU A 9 4.85 5.52 17.36
C LEU A 9 4.53 6.66 18.33
N SER A 10 3.70 6.41 19.32
CA SER A 10 3.35 7.39 20.35
C SER A 10 4.56 7.72 21.22
N ALA A 11 5.32 6.72 21.64
CA ALA A 11 6.56 6.93 22.39
C ALA A 11 7.60 7.68 21.54
N ALA A 12 7.79 7.32 20.27
CA ALA A 12 8.72 8.00 19.38
C ALA A 12 8.32 9.46 19.10
N ALA A 13 7.01 9.75 19.02
CA ALA A 13 6.48 11.09 18.79
C ALA A 13 6.72 12.09 19.94
N THR A 14 7.17 11.62 21.10
CA THR A 14 7.62 12.51 22.19
C THR A 14 8.89 13.26 21.83
N LYS A 15 9.63 12.82 20.82
CA LYS A 15 10.82 13.50 20.33
C LYS A 15 10.45 14.58 19.31
N TRP A 16 10.89 15.80 19.53
CA TRP A 16 10.54 17.00 18.75
C TRP A 16 10.79 16.92 17.24
N ASN A 17 11.71 16.10 16.79
CA ASN A 17 12.09 15.94 15.37
C ASN A 17 11.62 14.61 14.77
N PHE A 18 10.72 13.91 15.44
CA PHE A 18 10.12 12.69 14.89
C PHE A 18 8.91 13.02 14.03
N HIS A 19 8.92 12.58 12.77
CA HIS A 19 7.75 12.63 11.90
C HIS A 19 6.98 11.34 12.05
N ARG A 20 5.72 11.45 12.51
CA ARG A 20 4.85 10.29 12.62
C ARG A 20 4.35 9.87 11.24
N TYR A 21 4.61 8.62 10.91
CA TYR A 21 4.03 7.94 9.75
C TYR A 21 3.07 6.86 10.21
N THR A 22 1.91 6.79 9.59
CA THR A 22 0.93 5.73 9.87
C THR A 22 1.23 4.54 8.97
N PRO A 23 1.26 3.31 9.50
CA PRO A 23 1.38 2.10 8.70
C PRO A 23 0.26 1.99 7.67
N GLY A 24 0.55 1.46 6.48
CA GLY A 24 -0.43 1.33 5.41
C GLY A 24 -0.01 0.31 4.36
N VAL A 25 -0.81 0.20 3.30
CA VAL A 25 -0.60 -0.74 2.19
C VAL A 25 0.65 -0.42 1.36
N GLY A 26 1.17 0.77 1.52
CA GLY A 26 2.32 1.27 0.78
C GLY A 26 2.17 2.75 0.46
N VAL A 27 3.20 3.33 -0.14
CA VAL A 27 3.23 4.73 -0.56
C VAL A 27 2.98 4.80 -2.05
N GLY A 28 2.00 5.59 -2.45
CA GLY A 28 1.66 5.88 -3.84
C GLY A 28 2.01 7.32 -4.25
N GLY A 29 1.48 7.76 -5.38
CA GLY A 29 1.73 9.08 -5.96
C GLY A 29 2.88 9.07 -6.95
N HIS A 30 3.17 10.23 -7.52
CA HIS A 30 4.07 10.35 -8.67
C HIS A 30 5.54 10.65 -8.32
N CYS A 31 5.85 10.98 -7.07
CA CYS A 31 7.22 11.29 -6.65
C CYS A 31 7.82 10.17 -5.78
N ILE A 32 7.25 9.89 -4.60
CA ILE A 32 7.85 8.99 -3.62
C ILE A 32 8.05 7.56 -4.14
N PRO A 33 7.13 6.96 -4.92
CA PRO A 33 7.37 5.64 -5.49
C PRO A 33 8.32 5.63 -6.68
N VAL A 34 8.55 6.77 -7.34
CA VAL A 34 9.26 6.87 -8.63
C VAL A 34 10.65 7.47 -8.50
N ASP A 35 10.80 8.63 -7.85
CA ASP A 35 12.06 9.38 -7.79
C ASP A 35 13.25 8.59 -7.20
N PRO A 36 13.05 7.70 -6.22
CA PRO A 36 14.16 6.89 -5.71
C PRO A 36 14.84 6.02 -6.77
N TYR A 37 14.12 5.64 -7.85
CA TYR A 37 14.73 4.85 -8.93
C TYR A 37 15.71 5.66 -9.75
N TYR A 38 15.44 6.97 -9.96
CA TYR A 38 16.42 7.86 -10.58
C TYR A 38 17.70 7.97 -9.75
N MET A 39 17.56 8.03 -8.42
CA MET A 39 18.70 8.04 -7.50
C MET A 39 19.49 6.74 -7.54
N ILE A 40 18.80 5.60 -7.53
CA ILE A 40 19.43 4.27 -7.65
C ILE A 40 20.21 4.16 -8.96
N GLN A 41 19.58 4.55 -10.07
CA GLN A 41 20.24 4.53 -11.39
C GLN A 41 21.47 5.45 -11.41
N ARG A 42 21.33 6.68 -10.92
CA ARG A 42 22.46 7.61 -10.89
C ARG A 42 23.60 7.13 -10.00
N ALA A 43 23.29 6.53 -8.87
CA ALA A 43 24.30 5.92 -8.00
C ALA A 43 25.06 4.80 -8.71
N ALA A 44 24.35 3.95 -9.45
CA ALA A 44 24.95 2.90 -10.27
C ALA A 44 25.87 3.47 -11.35
N ASP A 45 25.46 4.54 -12.06
CA ASP A 45 26.25 5.19 -13.11
C ASP A 45 27.59 5.74 -12.60
N VAL A 46 27.64 6.14 -11.33
CA VAL A 46 28.87 6.68 -10.71
C VAL A 46 29.57 5.69 -9.76
N GLY A 47 29.10 4.43 -9.73
CA GLY A 47 29.72 3.37 -8.92
C GLY A 47 29.51 3.51 -7.42
N VAL A 48 28.47 4.20 -6.96
CA VAL A 48 28.12 4.39 -5.54
C VAL A 48 27.00 3.43 -5.13
N PRO A 49 27.14 2.67 -4.02
CA PRO A 49 26.09 1.77 -3.55
C PRO A 49 24.83 2.52 -3.09
N ALA A 50 23.65 2.12 -3.57
CA ALA A 50 22.34 2.65 -3.15
C ALA A 50 21.51 1.62 -2.36
N GLY A 51 22.16 0.75 -1.57
CA GLY A 51 21.55 -0.40 -0.92
C GLY A 51 20.36 -0.04 -0.02
N LEU A 52 20.46 1.02 0.77
CA LEU A 52 19.38 1.45 1.67
C LEU A 52 18.10 1.86 0.88
N ILE A 53 18.26 2.67 -0.16
CA ILE A 53 17.14 3.14 -0.98
C ILE A 53 16.51 1.96 -1.72
N THR A 54 17.33 1.07 -2.26
CA THR A 54 16.88 -0.15 -2.95
C THR A 54 16.09 -1.06 -2.00
N ALA A 55 16.58 -1.30 -0.80
CA ALA A 55 15.90 -2.10 0.21
C ALA A 55 14.55 -1.46 0.63
N ALA A 56 14.55 -0.16 0.89
CA ALA A 56 13.33 0.57 1.24
C ALA A 56 12.25 0.48 0.14
N ARG A 57 12.66 0.60 -1.13
CA ARG A 57 11.74 0.41 -2.27
C ARG A 57 11.22 -1.02 -2.36
N ALA A 58 12.07 -2.01 -2.15
CA ALA A 58 11.66 -3.41 -2.17
C ALA A 58 10.61 -3.71 -1.08
N VAL A 59 10.82 -3.23 0.14
CA VAL A 59 9.84 -3.35 1.24
C VAL A 59 8.52 -2.70 0.87
N ASN A 60 8.54 -1.43 0.40
CA ASN A 60 7.31 -0.75 0.03
C ASN A 60 6.53 -1.48 -1.09
N ARG A 61 7.22 -2.00 -2.10
CA ARG A 61 6.61 -2.78 -3.19
C ARG A 61 6.02 -4.11 -2.74
N SER A 62 6.52 -4.70 -1.66
CA SER A 62 5.99 -5.96 -1.13
C SER A 62 4.75 -5.77 -0.24
N MET A 63 4.47 -4.54 0.19
CA MET A 63 3.38 -4.27 1.14
C MET A 63 1.98 -4.69 0.64
N PRO A 64 1.57 -4.45 -0.62
CA PRO A 64 0.28 -4.93 -1.10
C PRO A 64 0.13 -6.45 -0.99
N SER A 65 1.17 -7.21 -1.34
CA SER A 65 1.16 -8.67 -1.23
C SER A 65 1.14 -9.13 0.23
N HIS A 66 1.86 -8.43 1.11
CA HIS A 66 1.83 -8.70 2.55
C HIS A 66 0.42 -8.48 3.11
N VAL A 67 -0.21 -7.35 2.80
CA VAL A 67 -1.58 -7.05 3.25
C VAL A 67 -2.60 -8.04 2.68
N ALA A 68 -2.46 -8.44 1.40
CA ALA A 68 -3.29 -9.50 0.82
C ALA A 68 -3.14 -10.83 1.58
N GLY A 69 -1.94 -11.16 2.06
CA GLY A 69 -1.68 -12.30 2.94
C GLY A 69 -2.48 -12.18 4.25
N VAL A 70 -2.35 -11.05 4.94
CA VAL A 70 -3.07 -10.79 6.20
C VAL A 70 -4.59 -10.90 6.02
N ILE A 71 -5.14 -10.33 4.94
CA ILE A 71 -6.57 -10.45 4.61
C ILE A 71 -6.95 -11.92 4.40
N THR A 72 -6.15 -12.67 3.64
CA THR A 72 -6.40 -14.10 3.39
C THR A 72 -6.38 -14.91 4.67
N ASP A 73 -5.43 -14.65 5.57
CA ASP A 73 -5.32 -15.34 6.87
C ASP A 73 -6.51 -15.04 7.79
N LEU A 74 -6.98 -13.78 7.80
CA LEU A 74 -8.17 -13.36 8.53
C LEU A 74 -9.44 -14.07 8.01
N MET A 75 -9.60 -14.14 6.69
CA MET A 75 -10.72 -14.83 6.06
C MET A 75 -10.69 -16.32 6.41
N TRP A 76 -9.53 -16.95 6.29
CA TRP A 76 -9.36 -18.37 6.61
C TRP A 76 -9.68 -18.67 8.08
N SER A 77 -9.16 -17.85 9.00
CA SER A 77 -9.45 -17.99 10.43
C SER A 77 -10.92 -17.75 10.79
N SER A 78 -11.64 -17.00 9.95
CA SER A 78 -13.08 -16.76 10.08
C SER A 78 -13.94 -17.81 9.37
N GLY A 79 -13.33 -18.82 8.74
CA GLY A 79 -14.06 -19.88 8.05
C GLY A 79 -14.68 -19.44 6.71
N VAL A 80 -14.21 -18.35 6.11
CA VAL A 80 -14.73 -17.83 4.82
C VAL A 80 -13.87 -18.37 3.67
N PRO A 81 -14.43 -19.23 2.78
CA PRO A 81 -13.71 -19.71 1.60
C PRO A 81 -13.40 -18.55 0.62
N ALA A 82 -12.26 -18.60 -0.05
CA ALA A 82 -11.84 -17.56 -0.99
C ALA A 82 -12.90 -17.29 -2.08
N GLY A 83 -13.51 -18.33 -2.65
CA GLY A 83 -14.54 -18.19 -3.70
C GLY A 83 -15.87 -17.55 -3.25
N GLU A 84 -16.09 -17.44 -1.93
CA GLU A 84 -17.28 -16.78 -1.34
C GLU A 84 -16.93 -15.42 -0.74
N ALA A 85 -15.64 -15.13 -0.63
CA ALA A 85 -15.15 -13.94 0.01
C ALA A 85 -15.36 -12.69 -0.87
N LYS A 86 -15.77 -11.62 -0.21
CA LYS A 86 -15.90 -10.29 -0.81
C LYS A 86 -15.13 -9.28 0.03
N VAL A 87 -14.23 -8.56 -0.61
CA VAL A 87 -13.43 -7.51 0.02
C VAL A 87 -13.81 -6.17 -0.60
N LEU A 88 -14.11 -5.19 0.24
CA LEU A 88 -14.32 -3.81 -0.19
C LEU A 88 -13.11 -2.97 0.24
N LEU A 89 -12.43 -2.38 -0.73
CA LEU A 89 -11.37 -1.42 -0.47
C LEU A 89 -11.99 -0.02 -0.31
N LEU A 90 -11.82 0.56 0.86
CA LEU A 90 -12.26 1.93 1.15
C LEU A 90 -11.09 2.90 0.96
N GLY A 91 -11.17 3.69 -0.11
CA GLY A 91 -10.09 4.55 -0.58
C GLY A 91 -9.26 3.89 -1.69
N TRP A 92 -9.22 4.56 -2.84
CA TRP A 92 -8.39 4.15 -3.99
C TRP A 92 -7.28 5.14 -4.28
N SER A 93 -7.53 6.42 -4.00
CA SER A 93 -6.53 7.48 -4.15
C SER A 93 -5.31 7.22 -3.26
N TYR A 94 -4.13 7.61 -3.73
CA TYR A 94 -2.89 7.37 -2.98
C TYR A 94 -2.77 8.21 -1.70
N LYS A 95 -3.58 9.25 -1.55
CA LYS A 95 -3.55 10.17 -0.41
C LYS A 95 -4.96 10.67 -0.09
N ALA A 96 -5.24 10.84 1.20
CA ALA A 96 -6.47 11.46 1.67
C ALA A 96 -6.63 12.87 1.10
N GLU A 97 -7.87 13.26 0.80
CA GLU A 97 -8.25 14.57 0.25
C GLU A 97 -7.68 14.91 -1.14
N VAL A 98 -7.14 13.92 -1.85
CA VAL A 98 -6.60 14.08 -3.20
C VAL A 98 -7.17 12.99 -4.10
N GLY A 99 -7.97 13.35 -5.11
CA GLY A 99 -8.54 12.42 -6.09
C GLY A 99 -7.52 12.03 -7.16
N ASP A 100 -6.45 11.35 -6.77
CA ASP A 100 -5.38 10.94 -7.68
C ASP A 100 -5.03 9.46 -7.48
N PRO A 101 -5.32 8.60 -8.48
CA PRO A 101 -5.06 7.16 -8.40
C PRO A 101 -3.66 6.75 -8.85
N ARG A 102 -2.78 7.69 -9.25
CA ARG A 102 -1.47 7.35 -9.80
C ARG A 102 -0.61 6.59 -8.80
N GLU A 103 -0.03 5.47 -9.26
CA GLU A 103 0.82 4.60 -8.43
C GLU A 103 0.17 4.22 -7.09
N THR A 104 -1.15 4.08 -7.08
CA THR A 104 -1.85 3.68 -5.85
C THR A 104 -1.48 2.26 -5.44
N PRO A 105 -1.17 2.00 -4.16
CA PRO A 105 -0.93 0.65 -3.67
C PRO A 105 -2.22 -0.20 -3.59
N ALA A 106 -3.40 0.39 -3.75
CA ALA A 106 -4.67 -0.32 -3.77
C ALA A 106 -4.80 -1.21 -5.01
N GLU A 107 -4.28 -0.77 -6.17
CA GLU A 107 -4.33 -1.54 -7.42
C GLU A 107 -3.60 -2.89 -7.33
N PRO A 108 -2.31 -2.96 -6.96
CA PRO A 108 -1.63 -4.26 -6.80
C PRO A 108 -2.20 -5.10 -5.64
N LEU A 109 -2.80 -4.49 -4.62
CA LEU A 109 -3.53 -5.21 -3.58
C LEU A 109 -4.77 -5.89 -4.18
N ALA A 110 -5.61 -5.14 -4.89
CA ALA A 110 -6.79 -5.68 -5.56
C ALA A 110 -6.42 -6.81 -6.52
N ALA A 111 -5.42 -6.60 -7.38
CA ALA A 111 -4.95 -7.60 -8.33
C ALA A 111 -4.48 -8.89 -7.61
N THR A 112 -3.78 -8.75 -6.48
CA THR A 112 -3.33 -9.91 -5.69
C THR A 112 -4.52 -10.68 -5.08
N LEU A 113 -5.52 -9.99 -4.57
CA LEU A 113 -6.73 -10.62 -4.00
C LEU A 113 -7.54 -11.32 -5.09
N ILE A 114 -7.74 -10.68 -6.24
CA ILE A 114 -8.45 -11.25 -7.41
C ILE A 114 -7.73 -12.52 -7.89
N SER A 115 -6.40 -12.51 -7.96
CA SER A 115 -5.62 -13.70 -8.33
C SER A 115 -5.80 -14.90 -7.38
N LYS A 116 -6.27 -14.64 -6.16
CA LYS A 116 -6.63 -15.65 -5.15
C LYS A 116 -8.11 -16.03 -5.19
N ASN A 117 -8.82 -15.66 -6.23
CA ASN A 117 -10.26 -15.93 -6.42
C ASN A 117 -11.16 -15.26 -5.35
N ILE A 118 -10.76 -14.07 -4.89
CA ILE A 118 -11.52 -13.21 -3.98
C ILE A 118 -12.19 -12.11 -4.80
N THR A 119 -13.49 -11.91 -4.59
CA THR A 119 -14.20 -10.78 -5.21
C THR A 119 -13.78 -9.48 -4.54
N VAL A 120 -13.33 -8.50 -5.32
CA VAL A 120 -12.89 -7.20 -4.81
C VAL A 120 -13.77 -6.10 -5.37
N GLY A 121 -14.31 -5.26 -4.49
CA GLY A 121 -14.90 -3.97 -4.83
C GLY A 121 -14.02 -2.84 -4.31
N ALA A 122 -14.09 -1.67 -4.91
CA ALA A 122 -13.42 -0.47 -4.43
C ALA A 122 -14.40 0.70 -4.39
N TRP A 123 -14.18 1.59 -3.43
CA TRP A 123 -14.93 2.83 -3.30
C TRP A 123 -14.00 3.96 -2.87
N ASP A 124 -14.10 5.10 -3.56
CA ASP A 124 -13.35 6.31 -3.22
C ASP A 124 -14.24 7.53 -3.41
N CYS A 125 -14.35 8.37 -2.38
CA CYS A 125 -15.26 9.51 -2.38
C CYS A 125 -14.83 10.64 -3.32
N LEU A 126 -13.57 10.65 -3.76
CA LEU A 126 -13.01 11.69 -4.63
C LEU A 126 -12.85 11.26 -6.09
N LEU A 127 -12.87 9.94 -6.33
CA LEU A 127 -12.76 9.36 -7.67
C LEU A 127 -14.11 8.97 -8.27
N TYR A 128 -15.20 9.18 -7.53
CA TYR A 128 -16.55 8.92 -8.02
C TYR A 128 -16.92 9.95 -9.08
N THR A 129 -16.74 9.58 -10.34
CA THR A 129 -17.35 10.25 -11.48
C THR A 129 -18.46 9.35 -12.03
N SER A 130 -19.49 9.93 -12.61
CA SER A 130 -20.67 9.22 -13.15
C SER A 130 -20.32 8.15 -14.20
N ASP A 131 -19.11 8.15 -14.71
CA ASP A 131 -18.63 7.26 -15.76
C ASP A 131 -17.81 6.07 -15.22
N ALA A 132 -17.45 6.05 -13.93
CA ALA A 132 -16.64 4.97 -13.35
C ALA A 132 -17.47 3.74 -12.91
N ALA A 133 -18.80 3.81 -12.96
CA ALA A 133 -19.68 2.72 -12.54
C ALA A 133 -19.82 1.59 -13.58
N ASP A 134 -19.38 1.80 -14.81
CA ASP A 134 -19.59 0.87 -15.93
C ASP A 134 -18.34 0.06 -16.33
N GLU A 135 -17.18 0.23 -15.68
CA GLU A 135 -15.91 -0.40 -16.10
C GLU A 135 -15.32 -1.44 -15.12
N TRP A 136 -16.09 -1.92 -14.11
CA TRP A 136 -15.59 -2.97 -13.19
C TRP A 136 -16.55 -4.15 -13.06
#